data_27bb23e3ac2417bccff448dca62eb3d3
#
_entry.id   27bb23e3ac2417bccff448dca62eb3d3
#
_cell.length_a   1.000
_cell.length_b   1.000
_cell.length_c   1.000
_cell.angle_alpha   90.00
_cell.angle_beta   90.00
_cell.angle_gamma   90.00
#
_symmetry.space_group_name_H-M   'P 1'
#
loop_
_entity.id
_entity.type
_entity.pdbx_description
1 polymer ?
#
loop_
_entity_poly.entity_id
_entity_poly.type
_entity_poly.pdbx_seq_one_letter_code
_entity_poly.pdbx_strand_id
1 'polypeptide(L)'
;MLTSLALIFLVGLCMAAVCQKLKLPRIIGMLVTGMVLGPYVLDFLDSSILSISAELRKMALIIILLKAGLSLNLNDLKKVGRPAILLAFVPASFEIVGYVLFAPIFLGISRIDAAVMGAVLAAVSPAVVVPRMVQLMEEKYGTKQSIPQMIMAGASCDDIFVIVLFTTFLGMAQGAKVSLLRFVNVPVSIFLGILLGAVIGYVLYRFFETAYKHQNYVRNSTKVILVLGISFLLTAVEGWLDGKVAVSGLLAVVSMACVLKAKCIPAVSKRLSEKFGKLWIAAEVILFVLVGAAVDLRYTAAAGGFAVLVIFLSLIFRMTGVLVCVLGTGLSWKERLFCAISYLPKATVQAAIGSVPLAAGLGCGKMILSVAVLAILITAPLGALGMDLTYKKLLAREENN
;
A
#
# COMPACT_ATOMS: atom_id res chain seq x y z
N MET A 1 -5.64 20.92 -18.58
CA MET A 1 -5.88 20.33 -17.25
C MET A 1 -7.23 19.61 -17.12
N LEU A 2 -8.41 20.27 -17.31
CA LEU A 2 -9.72 19.59 -17.17
C LEU A 2 -9.92 18.46 -18.18
N THR A 3 -9.50 18.63 -19.42
CA THR A 3 -9.54 17.58 -20.46
C THR A 3 -8.71 16.36 -20.04
N SER A 4 -7.50 16.59 -19.49
CA SER A 4 -6.65 15.50 -18.99
C SER A 4 -7.31 14.76 -17.83
N LEU A 5 -7.96 15.47 -16.88
CA LEU A 5 -8.72 14.83 -15.80
C LEU A 5 -9.90 14.02 -16.34
N ALA A 6 -10.61 14.54 -17.35
CA ALA A 6 -11.70 13.81 -18.00
C ALA A 6 -11.19 12.52 -18.66
N LEU A 7 -10.07 12.57 -19.38
CA LEU A 7 -9.43 11.39 -19.98
C LEU A 7 -8.99 10.39 -18.90
N ILE A 8 -8.34 10.86 -17.82
CA ILE A 8 -7.92 10.02 -16.70
C ILE A 8 -9.12 9.25 -16.14
N PHE A 9 -10.23 9.95 -15.83
CA PHE A 9 -11.39 9.30 -15.24
C PHE A 9 -12.13 8.40 -16.22
N LEU A 10 -12.47 8.91 -17.41
CA LEU A 10 -13.34 8.18 -18.34
C LEU A 10 -12.61 6.99 -18.96
N VAL A 11 -11.42 7.21 -19.52
CA VAL A 11 -10.66 6.13 -20.17
C VAL A 11 -10.11 5.17 -19.10
N GLY A 12 -9.63 5.70 -17.96
CA GLY A 12 -9.15 4.87 -16.84
C GLY A 12 -10.23 3.94 -16.29
N LEU A 13 -11.46 4.43 -16.07
CA LEU A 13 -12.57 3.58 -15.62
C LEU A 13 -13.04 2.61 -16.71
N CYS A 14 -13.07 3.04 -17.96
CA CYS A 14 -13.42 2.16 -19.08
C CYS A 14 -12.44 0.98 -19.18
N MET A 15 -11.15 1.23 -19.19
CA MET A 15 -10.13 0.18 -19.23
C MET A 15 -10.10 -0.68 -17.98
N ALA A 16 -10.38 -0.10 -16.81
CA ALA A 16 -10.56 -0.87 -15.59
C ALA A 16 -11.75 -1.86 -15.70
N ALA A 17 -12.86 -1.41 -16.30
CA ALA A 17 -14.03 -2.28 -16.53
C ALA A 17 -13.73 -3.38 -17.57
N VAL A 18 -12.98 -3.07 -18.63
CA VAL A 18 -12.51 -4.06 -19.63
C VAL A 18 -11.64 -5.11 -18.94
N CYS A 19 -10.64 -4.71 -18.15
CA CYS A 19 -9.79 -5.64 -17.40
C CYS A 19 -10.61 -6.52 -16.45
N GLN A 20 -11.61 -5.95 -15.77
CA GLN A 20 -12.49 -6.71 -14.88
C GLN A 20 -13.31 -7.78 -15.63
N LYS A 21 -13.81 -7.47 -16.84
CA LYS A 21 -14.47 -8.46 -17.72
C LYS A 21 -13.52 -9.58 -18.15
N LEU A 22 -12.24 -9.27 -18.35
CA LEU A 22 -11.19 -10.22 -18.66
C LEU A 22 -10.67 -10.98 -17.41
N LYS A 23 -11.30 -10.81 -16.26
CA LYS A 23 -10.89 -11.37 -14.94
C LYS A 23 -9.50 -10.91 -14.48
N LEU A 24 -9.03 -9.78 -14.99
CA LEU A 24 -7.80 -9.12 -14.55
C LEU A 24 -8.10 -8.06 -13.49
N PRO A 25 -7.15 -7.74 -12.59
CA PRO A 25 -7.29 -6.63 -11.66
C PRO A 25 -7.52 -5.30 -12.39
N ARG A 26 -8.48 -4.49 -11.91
CA ARG A 26 -8.85 -3.17 -12.47
C ARG A 26 -7.65 -2.22 -12.61
N ILE A 27 -6.72 -2.31 -11.69
CA ILE A 27 -5.50 -1.52 -11.60
C ILE A 27 -4.66 -1.59 -12.87
N ILE A 28 -4.61 -2.77 -13.52
CA ILE A 28 -3.86 -2.98 -14.77
C ILE A 28 -4.41 -2.07 -15.88
N GLY A 29 -5.73 -2.02 -16.04
CA GLY A 29 -6.36 -1.16 -17.02
C GLY A 29 -6.03 0.31 -16.81
N MET A 30 -6.04 0.77 -15.55
CA MET A 30 -5.68 2.15 -15.19
C MET A 30 -4.21 2.47 -15.47
N LEU A 31 -3.28 1.56 -15.12
CA LEU A 31 -1.85 1.71 -15.40
C LEU A 31 -1.57 1.78 -16.90
N VAL A 32 -2.13 0.84 -17.68
CA VAL A 32 -2.00 0.82 -19.14
C VAL A 32 -2.58 2.10 -19.75
N THR A 33 -3.73 2.57 -19.25
CA THR A 33 -4.29 3.87 -19.68
C THR A 33 -3.29 5.01 -19.48
N GLY A 34 -2.63 5.05 -18.31
CA GLY A 34 -1.63 6.06 -18.03
C GLY A 34 -0.41 5.97 -18.94
N MET A 35 0.09 4.76 -19.20
CA MET A 35 1.21 4.54 -20.14
C MET A 35 0.87 5.03 -21.55
N VAL A 36 -0.34 4.74 -22.02
CA VAL A 36 -0.79 5.11 -23.38
C VAL A 36 -1.06 6.62 -23.50
N LEU A 37 -1.78 7.21 -22.53
CA LEU A 37 -2.12 8.64 -22.55
C LEU A 37 -0.95 9.54 -22.14
N GLY A 38 0.08 8.99 -21.51
CA GLY A 38 1.23 9.70 -20.99
C GLY A 38 2.19 10.23 -22.06
N PRO A 39 3.23 11.00 -21.62
CA PRO A 39 4.14 11.72 -22.51
C PRO A 39 5.05 10.80 -23.36
N TYR A 40 5.11 9.53 -23.02
CA TYR A 40 5.99 8.57 -23.72
C TYR A 40 5.33 7.85 -24.89
N VAL A 41 3.98 7.97 -25.08
CA VAL A 41 3.24 7.32 -26.16
C VAL A 41 2.37 8.33 -26.93
N LEU A 42 1.20 8.71 -26.42
CA LEU A 42 0.27 9.59 -27.13
C LEU A 42 0.38 11.07 -26.74
N ASP A 43 0.99 11.37 -25.59
CA ASP A 43 1.14 12.72 -25.03
C ASP A 43 -0.19 13.52 -24.96
N PHE A 44 -1.27 12.85 -24.55
CA PHE A 44 -2.59 13.46 -24.39
C PHE A 44 -2.80 14.12 -23.03
N LEU A 45 -1.89 13.87 -22.07
CA LEU A 45 -1.95 14.49 -20.76
C LEU A 45 -1.18 15.81 -20.75
N ASP A 46 -1.91 16.88 -20.49
CA ASP A 46 -1.38 18.23 -20.41
C ASP A 46 -0.27 18.37 -19.37
N SER A 47 0.76 19.15 -19.66
CA SER A 47 1.89 19.39 -18.79
C SER A 47 1.49 19.94 -17.41
N SER A 48 0.38 20.69 -17.33
CA SER A 48 -0.14 21.21 -16.06
C SER A 48 -0.61 20.11 -15.08
N ILE A 49 -1.15 18.99 -15.59
CA ILE A 49 -1.51 17.85 -14.73
C ILE A 49 -0.27 17.01 -14.35
N LEU A 50 0.68 16.90 -15.29
CA LEU A 50 1.91 16.16 -15.06
C LEU A 50 2.80 16.87 -14.04
N SER A 51 2.86 18.20 -14.03
CA SER A 51 3.64 18.97 -13.05
C SER A 51 3.16 18.80 -11.60
N ILE A 52 1.84 18.64 -11.38
CA ILE A 52 1.26 18.41 -10.05
C ILE A 52 1.01 16.92 -9.76
N SER A 53 1.45 16.03 -10.63
CA SER A 53 1.14 14.59 -10.52
C SER A 53 1.69 13.97 -9.24
N ALA A 54 2.85 14.43 -8.75
CA ALA A 54 3.44 13.96 -7.48
C ALA A 54 2.52 14.27 -6.29
N GLU A 55 1.96 15.49 -6.24
CA GLU A 55 1.05 15.92 -5.16
C GLU A 55 -0.27 15.17 -5.23
N LEU A 56 -0.82 14.96 -6.44
CA LEU A 56 -2.05 14.18 -6.62
C LEU A 56 -1.86 12.71 -6.18
N ARG A 57 -0.71 12.10 -6.47
CA ARG A 57 -0.39 10.75 -6.00
C ARG A 57 -0.20 10.70 -4.49
N LYS A 58 0.43 11.72 -3.89
CA LYS A 58 0.57 11.85 -2.43
C LYS A 58 -0.79 12.00 -1.75
N MET A 59 -1.69 12.80 -2.33
CA MET A 59 -3.07 12.92 -1.86
C MET A 59 -3.80 11.58 -1.90
N ALA A 60 -3.67 10.82 -2.98
CA ALA A 60 -4.26 9.49 -3.10
C ALA A 60 -3.68 8.51 -2.07
N LEU A 61 -2.36 8.56 -1.81
CA LEU A 61 -1.71 7.79 -0.75
C LEU A 61 -2.31 8.11 0.63
N ILE A 62 -2.51 9.36 0.96
CA ILE A 62 -3.12 9.78 2.23
C ILE A 62 -4.54 9.22 2.36
N ILE A 63 -5.34 9.27 1.29
CA ILE A 63 -6.71 8.73 1.28
C ILE A 63 -6.72 7.22 1.53
N ILE A 64 -5.82 6.45 0.89
CA ILE A 64 -5.77 5.01 1.13
C ILE A 64 -5.27 4.68 2.53
N LEU A 65 -4.33 5.43 3.09
CA LEU A 65 -3.85 5.24 4.46
C LEU A 65 -4.94 5.52 5.49
N LEU A 66 -5.75 6.57 5.29
CA LEU A 66 -6.93 6.83 6.13
C LEU A 66 -7.93 5.69 6.05
N LYS A 67 -8.23 5.20 4.84
CA LYS A 67 -9.10 4.04 4.64
C LYS A 67 -8.54 2.80 5.35
N ALA A 68 -7.24 2.52 5.21
CA ALA A 68 -6.58 1.38 5.86
C ALA A 68 -6.67 1.49 7.39
N GLY A 69 -6.28 2.62 7.98
CA GLY A 69 -6.34 2.84 9.42
C GLY A 69 -7.77 2.76 10.00
N LEU A 70 -8.78 3.30 9.28
CA LEU A 70 -10.19 3.21 9.68
C LEU A 70 -10.80 1.81 9.51
N SER A 71 -10.23 0.96 8.67
CA SER A 71 -10.69 -0.42 8.47
C SER A 71 -9.97 -1.44 9.35
N LEU A 72 -8.83 -1.05 9.95
CA LEU A 72 -8.03 -1.93 10.79
C LEU A 72 -8.82 -2.38 12.02
N ASN A 73 -8.99 -3.70 12.19
CA ASN A 73 -9.63 -4.28 13.35
C ASN A 73 -8.60 -4.97 14.26
N LEU A 74 -8.16 -4.25 15.29
CA LEU A 74 -7.18 -4.76 16.26
C LEU A 74 -7.66 -6.02 17.00
N ASN A 75 -8.97 -6.23 17.13
CA ASN A 75 -9.52 -7.41 17.76
C ASN A 75 -9.36 -8.64 16.87
N ASP A 76 -9.49 -8.50 15.55
CA ASP A 76 -9.27 -9.60 14.62
C ASP A 76 -7.79 -9.98 14.60
N LEU A 77 -6.89 -9.00 14.67
CA LEU A 77 -5.45 -9.25 14.79
C LEU A 77 -5.10 -10.04 16.08
N LYS A 78 -5.75 -9.70 17.20
CA LYS A 78 -5.60 -10.42 18.47
C LYS A 78 -6.15 -11.85 18.40
N LYS A 79 -7.29 -12.08 17.75
CA LYS A 79 -7.92 -13.40 17.61
C LYS A 79 -7.10 -14.37 16.78
N VAL A 80 -6.50 -13.90 15.71
CA VAL A 80 -5.70 -14.74 14.79
C VAL A 80 -4.29 -15.01 15.36
N GLY A 81 -3.81 -14.17 16.28
CA GLY A 81 -2.62 -14.39 17.08
C GLY A 81 -1.30 -14.23 16.32
N ARG A 82 -0.28 -15.00 16.76
CA ARG A 82 1.11 -14.91 16.29
C ARG A 82 1.28 -14.91 14.76
N PRO A 83 0.64 -15.77 13.98
CA PRO A 83 0.86 -15.81 12.54
C PRO A 83 0.47 -14.51 11.83
N ALA A 84 -0.64 -13.86 12.20
CA ALA A 84 -1.06 -12.61 11.61
C ALA A 84 -0.09 -11.47 11.92
N ILE A 85 0.46 -11.43 13.14
CA ILE A 85 1.48 -10.45 13.52
C ILE A 85 2.74 -10.67 12.70
N LEU A 86 3.24 -11.91 12.59
CA LEU A 86 4.43 -12.21 11.80
C LEU A 86 4.24 -11.89 10.31
N LEU A 87 3.07 -12.16 9.74
CA LEU A 87 2.72 -11.85 8.36
C LEU A 87 2.72 -10.34 8.06
N ALA A 88 2.62 -9.49 9.07
CA ALA A 88 2.66 -8.04 8.92
C ALA A 88 4.06 -7.48 8.65
N PHE A 89 5.15 -8.21 8.93
CA PHE A 89 6.51 -7.68 8.75
C PHE A 89 7.54 -8.68 8.22
N VAL A 90 7.42 -9.98 8.53
CA VAL A 90 8.45 -10.96 8.13
C VAL A 90 8.54 -11.14 6.61
N PRO A 91 7.42 -11.33 5.86
CA PRO A 91 7.49 -11.49 4.41
C PRO A 91 8.10 -10.28 3.71
N ALA A 92 7.76 -9.07 4.16
CA ALA A 92 8.32 -7.83 3.64
C ALA A 92 9.82 -7.73 3.93
N SER A 93 10.27 -8.06 5.14
CA SER A 93 11.68 -8.06 5.51
C SER A 93 12.49 -9.04 4.66
N PHE A 94 11.98 -10.25 4.45
CA PHE A 94 12.63 -11.25 3.59
C PHE A 94 12.74 -10.77 2.14
N GLU A 95 11.69 -10.17 1.61
CA GLU A 95 11.70 -9.64 0.24
C GLU A 95 12.69 -8.49 0.08
N ILE A 96 12.75 -7.55 1.04
CA ILE A 96 13.75 -6.47 1.03
C ILE A 96 15.17 -7.05 1.01
N VAL A 97 15.45 -8.08 1.81
CA VAL A 97 16.75 -8.77 1.77
C VAL A 97 17.01 -9.35 0.37
N GLY A 98 16.01 -9.95 -0.27
CA GLY A 98 16.13 -10.42 -1.66
C GLY A 98 16.55 -9.29 -2.62
N TYR A 99 15.89 -8.12 -2.55
CA TYR A 99 16.26 -6.97 -3.38
C TYR A 99 17.68 -6.46 -3.06
N VAL A 100 18.06 -6.35 -1.79
CA VAL A 100 19.40 -5.90 -1.38
C VAL A 100 20.52 -6.85 -1.87
N LEU A 101 20.22 -8.14 -2.00
CA LEU A 101 21.17 -9.14 -2.51
C LEU A 101 21.25 -9.12 -4.04
N PHE A 102 20.12 -9.10 -4.73
CA PHE A 102 20.06 -9.33 -6.17
C PHE A 102 20.07 -8.05 -7.01
N ALA A 103 19.44 -6.96 -6.58
CA ALA A 103 19.37 -5.75 -7.39
C ALA A 103 20.72 -5.09 -7.65
N PRO A 104 21.72 -5.06 -6.73
CA PRO A 104 23.05 -4.57 -7.05
C PRO A 104 23.75 -5.39 -8.14
N ILE A 105 23.53 -6.71 -8.16
CA ILE A 105 24.19 -7.63 -9.10
C ILE A 105 23.61 -7.47 -10.51
N PHE A 106 22.26 -7.44 -10.62
CA PHE A 106 21.60 -7.49 -11.93
C PHE A 106 21.21 -6.11 -12.47
N LEU A 107 21.00 -5.11 -11.60
CA LEU A 107 20.58 -3.77 -11.99
C LEU A 107 21.67 -2.71 -11.78
N GLY A 108 22.81 -3.05 -11.18
CA GLY A 108 23.95 -2.14 -11.02
C GLY A 108 23.70 -0.97 -10.07
N ILE A 109 22.74 -1.08 -9.15
CA ILE A 109 22.40 -0.03 -8.18
C ILE A 109 23.12 -0.26 -6.83
N SER A 110 23.23 0.80 -6.04
CA SER A 110 23.81 0.69 -4.70
C SER A 110 22.95 -0.18 -3.77
N ARG A 111 23.55 -0.73 -2.70
CA ARG A 111 22.78 -1.53 -1.71
C ARG A 111 21.70 -0.71 -1.02
N ILE A 112 21.94 0.59 -0.81
CA ILE A 112 20.92 1.46 -0.20
C ILE A 112 19.78 1.75 -1.16
N ASP A 113 20.05 1.96 -2.45
CA ASP A 113 19.04 2.09 -3.48
C ASP A 113 18.25 0.80 -3.65
N ALA A 114 18.93 -0.35 -3.55
CA ALA A 114 18.27 -1.66 -3.53
C ALA A 114 17.36 -1.86 -2.30
N ALA A 115 17.75 -1.33 -1.13
CA ALA A 115 16.89 -1.32 0.05
C ALA A 115 15.65 -0.42 -0.13
N VAL A 116 15.83 0.77 -0.74
CA VAL A 116 14.70 1.64 -1.13
C VAL A 116 13.78 0.91 -2.10
N MET A 117 14.33 0.30 -3.17
CA MET A 117 13.58 -0.49 -4.14
C MET A 117 12.84 -1.64 -3.45
N GLY A 118 13.53 -2.38 -2.59
CA GLY A 118 12.95 -3.47 -1.82
C GLY A 118 11.79 -3.01 -0.95
N ALA A 119 11.94 -1.89 -0.25
CA ALA A 119 10.86 -1.33 0.57
C ALA A 119 9.66 -0.89 -0.29
N VAL A 120 9.89 -0.26 -1.46
CA VAL A 120 8.79 0.07 -2.39
C VAL A 120 8.02 -1.19 -2.80
N LEU A 121 8.73 -2.30 -3.02
CA LEU A 121 8.16 -3.52 -3.60
C LEU A 121 7.66 -4.53 -2.56
N ALA A 122 8.04 -4.38 -1.28
CA ALA A 122 7.80 -5.40 -0.26
C ALA A 122 6.35 -5.52 0.22
N ALA A 123 5.46 -4.55 0.01
CA ALA A 123 4.07 -4.64 0.46
C ALA A 123 3.24 -5.62 -0.38
N VAL A 124 2.35 -6.37 0.27
CA VAL A 124 1.25 -7.07 -0.42
C VAL A 124 0.10 -6.11 -0.70
N SER A 125 -0.65 -6.31 -1.76
CA SER A 125 -1.75 -5.40 -2.09
C SER A 125 -3.08 -5.82 -1.45
N PRO A 126 -3.59 -5.09 -0.45
CA PRO A 126 -4.93 -5.34 0.10
C PRO A 126 -6.03 -5.20 -0.96
N ALA A 127 -5.85 -4.31 -1.95
CA ALA A 127 -6.84 -4.09 -3.01
C ALA A 127 -7.09 -5.34 -3.87
N VAL A 128 -6.10 -6.23 -4.00
CA VAL A 128 -6.24 -7.50 -4.73
C VAL A 128 -6.65 -8.64 -3.80
N VAL A 129 -6.11 -8.65 -2.59
CA VAL A 129 -6.26 -9.78 -1.64
C VAL A 129 -7.58 -9.72 -0.88
N VAL A 130 -7.94 -8.55 -0.31
CA VAL A 130 -9.10 -8.42 0.59
C VAL A 130 -10.42 -8.85 -0.06
N PRO A 131 -10.77 -8.43 -1.28
CA PRO A 131 -12.02 -8.88 -1.90
C PRO A 131 -12.14 -10.41 -2.01
N ARG A 132 -11.02 -11.08 -2.30
CA ARG A 132 -10.97 -12.54 -2.39
C ARG A 132 -11.09 -13.21 -1.04
N MET A 133 -10.45 -12.68 -0.03
CA MET A 133 -10.58 -13.20 1.33
C MET A 133 -12.01 -13.05 1.87
N VAL A 134 -12.69 -11.93 1.55
CA VAL A 134 -14.11 -11.75 1.88
C VAL A 134 -14.97 -12.79 1.19
N GLN A 135 -14.75 -13.01 -0.12
CA GLN A 135 -15.46 -14.05 -0.87
C GLN A 135 -15.23 -15.45 -0.25
N LEU A 136 -13.99 -15.79 0.11
CA LEU A 136 -13.68 -17.08 0.74
C LEU A 136 -14.39 -17.25 2.09
N MET A 137 -14.53 -16.17 2.86
CA MET A 137 -15.30 -16.20 4.12
C MET A 137 -16.79 -16.45 3.86
N GLU A 138 -17.37 -15.81 2.82
CA GLU A 138 -18.77 -16.01 2.43
C GLU A 138 -19.02 -17.44 1.92
N GLU A 139 -18.07 -17.98 1.13
CA GLU A 139 -18.12 -19.35 0.60
C GLU A 139 -17.67 -20.43 1.62
N LYS A 140 -17.23 -20.03 2.83
CA LYS A 140 -16.74 -20.88 3.93
C LYS A 140 -15.50 -21.73 3.60
N TYR A 141 -14.57 -21.19 2.80
CA TYR A 141 -13.28 -21.85 2.54
C TYR A 141 -12.19 -21.33 3.48
N GLY A 142 -11.47 -22.25 4.15
CA GLY A 142 -10.38 -21.95 5.08
C GLY A 142 -10.82 -21.22 6.38
N THR A 143 -12.13 -21.11 6.63
CA THR A 143 -12.71 -20.40 7.78
C THR A 143 -12.45 -21.12 9.09
N LYS A 144 -12.42 -22.45 9.11
CA LYS A 144 -12.13 -23.28 10.30
C LYS A 144 -10.78 -22.91 10.93
N GLN A 145 -9.78 -22.63 10.10
CA GLN A 145 -8.43 -22.22 10.53
C GLN A 145 -8.23 -20.68 10.49
N SER A 146 -9.29 -19.92 10.28
CA SER A 146 -9.26 -18.46 10.17
C SER A 146 -8.23 -17.93 9.16
N ILE A 147 -7.96 -18.69 8.06
CA ILE A 147 -6.95 -18.33 7.06
C ILE A 147 -7.28 -17.01 6.36
N PRO A 148 -8.51 -16.76 5.85
CA PRO A 148 -8.83 -15.48 5.23
C PRO A 148 -8.65 -14.30 6.18
N GLN A 149 -9.07 -14.44 7.45
CA GLN A 149 -8.93 -13.40 8.46
C GLN A 149 -7.45 -13.12 8.78
N MET A 150 -6.64 -14.17 8.88
CA MET A 150 -5.20 -14.08 9.10
C MET A 150 -4.49 -13.31 7.97
N ILE A 151 -4.79 -13.65 6.72
CA ILE A 151 -4.23 -12.99 5.54
C ILE A 151 -4.66 -11.52 5.49
N MET A 152 -5.96 -11.22 5.73
CA MET A 152 -6.46 -9.85 5.75
C MET A 152 -5.79 -9.01 6.84
N ALA A 153 -5.66 -9.54 8.04
CA ALA A 153 -5.04 -8.84 9.16
C ALA A 153 -3.55 -8.55 8.89
N GLY A 154 -2.81 -9.57 8.42
CA GLY A 154 -1.40 -9.41 8.04
C GLY A 154 -1.20 -8.40 6.92
N ALA A 155 -1.96 -8.52 5.82
CA ALA A 155 -1.87 -7.62 4.68
C ALA A 155 -2.22 -6.16 5.01
N SER A 156 -3.13 -5.92 5.96
CA SER A 156 -3.48 -4.55 6.37
C SER A 156 -2.39 -3.88 7.20
N CYS A 157 -1.58 -4.65 7.94
CA CYS A 157 -0.48 -4.13 8.74
C CYS A 157 0.84 -4.06 7.97
N ASP A 158 1.02 -4.89 6.95
CA ASP A 158 2.19 -4.95 6.07
C ASP A 158 2.46 -3.59 5.41
N ASP A 159 1.43 -2.92 4.92
CA ASP A 159 1.52 -1.59 4.31
C ASP A 159 2.18 -0.56 5.25
N ILE A 160 1.80 -0.58 6.53
CA ILE A 160 2.32 0.36 7.54
C ILE A 160 3.82 0.10 7.77
N PHE A 161 4.18 -1.18 7.96
CA PHE A 161 5.57 -1.57 8.18
C PHE A 161 6.48 -1.20 7.01
N VAL A 162 6.01 -1.45 5.79
CA VAL A 162 6.75 -1.15 4.55
C VAL A 162 6.97 0.36 4.38
N ILE A 163 5.97 1.19 4.66
CA ILE A 163 6.10 2.65 4.56
C ILE A 163 7.14 3.17 5.56
N VAL A 164 7.20 2.62 6.76
CA VAL A 164 8.23 2.96 7.74
C VAL A 164 9.63 2.67 7.22
N LEU A 165 9.85 1.46 6.70
CA LEU A 165 11.14 1.08 6.14
C LEU A 165 11.49 1.91 4.90
N PHE A 166 10.49 2.17 4.04
CA PHE A 166 10.68 3.01 2.86
C PHE A 166 11.15 4.43 3.22
N THR A 167 10.47 5.12 4.13
CA THR A 167 10.86 6.47 4.54
C THR A 167 12.26 6.50 5.18
N THR A 168 12.60 5.43 5.90
CA THR A 168 13.92 5.23 6.49
C THR A 168 15.01 5.12 5.42
N PHE A 169 14.86 4.16 4.51
CA PHE A 169 15.87 3.92 3.46
C PHE A 169 15.95 5.08 2.47
N LEU A 170 14.84 5.74 2.17
CA LEU A 170 14.82 6.94 1.33
C LEU A 170 15.66 8.05 1.94
N GLY A 171 15.48 8.34 3.23
CA GLY A 171 16.27 9.32 3.95
C GLY A 171 17.76 9.00 3.96
N MET A 172 18.11 7.71 4.08
CA MET A 172 19.52 7.26 3.98
C MET A 172 20.09 7.44 2.56
N ALA A 173 19.30 7.18 1.51
CA ALA A 173 19.72 7.32 0.12
C ALA A 173 19.92 8.79 -0.29
N GLN A 174 19.20 9.73 0.33
CA GLN A 174 19.35 11.18 0.09
C GLN A 174 20.63 11.80 0.66
N GLY A 175 21.63 11.00 1.04
CA GLY A 175 22.93 11.48 1.49
C GLY A 175 22.95 11.90 2.97
N ALA A 176 21.98 11.50 3.72
CA ALA A 176 22.06 11.54 5.17
C ALA A 176 23.28 10.70 5.59
N LYS A 177 24.42 11.37 5.90
CA LYS A 177 25.63 10.67 6.39
C LYS A 177 25.20 9.62 7.41
N VAL A 178 25.64 8.38 7.20
CA VAL A 178 25.39 7.25 8.11
C VAL A 178 26.07 7.55 9.43
N SER A 179 25.42 8.35 10.27
CA SER A 179 25.84 8.52 11.66
C SER A 179 24.93 7.60 12.50
N LEU A 180 25.53 6.89 13.46
CA LEU A 180 24.81 6.07 14.42
C LEU A 180 23.65 6.85 15.09
N LEU A 181 23.79 8.16 15.26
CA LEU A 181 22.75 9.08 15.75
C LEU A 181 21.51 9.13 14.81
N ARG A 182 21.68 8.98 13.50
CA ARG A 182 20.53 8.98 12.57
C ARG A 182 19.77 7.66 12.55
N PHE A 183 20.43 6.54 12.85
CA PHE A 183 19.73 5.27 13.12
C PHE A 183 18.80 5.38 14.32
N VAL A 184 19.16 6.19 15.32
CA VAL A 184 18.28 6.49 16.47
C VAL A 184 17.12 7.41 16.05
N ASN A 185 17.29 8.30 15.07
CA ASN A 185 16.21 9.15 14.57
C ASN A 185 15.09 8.38 13.88
N VAL A 186 15.35 7.18 13.35
CA VAL A 186 14.33 6.34 12.72
C VAL A 186 13.29 5.85 13.73
N PRO A 187 13.67 5.11 14.79
CA PRO A 187 12.73 4.76 15.86
C PRO A 187 12.04 5.98 16.46
N VAL A 188 12.77 7.10 16.60
CA VAL A 188 12.23 8.37 17.11
C VAL A 188 11.16 8.94 16.17
N SER A 189 11.41 8.97 14.85
CA SER A 189 10.43 9.47 13.89
C SER A 189 9.16 8.62 13.84
N ILE A 190 9.31 7.31 13.97
CA ILE A 190 8.21 6.36 14.08
C ILE A 190 7.40 6.65 15.34
N PHE A 191 8.08 6.70 16.48
CA PHE A 191 7.44 6.92 17.78
C PHE A 191 6.72 8.27 17.82
N LEU A 192 7.39 9.35 17.40
CA LEU A 192 6.81 10.70 17.36
C LEU A 192 5.66 10.80 16.35
N GLY A 193 5.78 10.16 15.19
CA GLY A 193 4.68 10.07 14.22
C GLY A 193 3.45 9.39 14.81
N ILE A 194 3.63 8.23 15.43
CA ILE A 194 2.55 7.48 16.09
C ILE A 194 1.94 8.31 17.22
N LEU A 195 2.77 8.91 18.07
CA LEU A 195 2.32 9.73 19.20
C LEU A 195 1.53 10.96 18.72
N LEU A 196 2.06 11.71 17.75
CA LEU A 196 1.40 12.88 17.18
C LEU A 196 0.05 12.51 16.58
N GLY A 197 0.02 11.45 15.76
CA GLY A 197 -1.22 10.95 15.16
C GLY A 197 -2.23 10.48 16.22
N ALA A 198 -1.78 9.79 17.27
CA ALA A 198 -2.64 9.36 18.36
C ALA A 198 -3.24 10.55 19.14
N VAL A 199 -2.44 11.56 19.45
CA VAL A 199 -2.91 12.78 20.13
C VAL A 199 -3.94 13.49 19.28
N ILE A 200 -3.64 13.75 18.01
CA ILE A 200 -4.57 14.42 17.08
C ILE A 200 -5.85 13.59 16.89
N GLY A 201 -5.72 12.28 16.74
CA GLY A 201 -6.88 11.37 16.65
C GLY A 201 -7.77 11.41 17.88
N TYR A 202 -7.16 11.49 19.07
CA TYR A 202 -7.89 11.63 20.33
C TYR A 202 -8.58 12.99 20.46
N VAL A 203 -7.92 14.06 20.07
CA VAL A 203 -8.50 15.43 20.05
C VAL A 203 -9.71 15.48 19.12
N LEU A 204 -9.58 14.93 17.89
CA LEU A 204 -10.69 14.85 16.94
C LEU A 204 -11.86 14.00 17.46
N TYR A 205 -11.57 12.86 18.08
CA TYR A 205 -12.58 12.04 18.74
C TYR A 205 -13.34 12.85 19.80
N ARG A 206 -12.62 13.52 20.70
CA ARG A 206 -13.21 14.37 21.74
C ARG A 206 -14.04 15.50 21.14
N PHE A 207 -13.54 16.16 20.11
CA PHE A 207 -14.27 17.20 19.38
C PHE A 207 -15.60 16.67 18.79
N PHE A 208 -15.58 15.52 18.11
CA PHE A 208 -16.78 14.94 17.53
C PHE A 208 -17.79 14.49 18.58
N GLU A 209 -17.33 13.99 19.72
CA GLU A 209 -18.22 13.55 20.80
C GLU A 209 -18.79 14.72 21.58
N THR A 210 -18.00 15.76 21.86
CA THR A 210 -18.47 16.98 22.54
C THR A 210 -19.50 17.70 21.67
N ALA A 211 -19.25 17.85 20.37
CA ALA A 211 -20.20 18.44 19.45
C ALA A 211 -21.54 17.64 19.42
N TYR A 212 -21.47 16.31 19.50
CA TYR A 212 -22.66 15.47 19.59
C TYR A 212 -23.44 15.71 20.88
N LYS A 213 -22.77 15.80 22.03
CA LYS A 213 -23.41 16.03 23.35
C LYS A 213 -24.11 17.40 23.45
N HIS A 214 -23.56 18.42 22.77
CA HIS A 214 -24.15 19.76 22.71
C HIS A 214 -25.19 19.96 21.59
N GLN A 215 -25.73 18.88 21.01
CA GLN A 215 -26.69 18.87 19.90
C GLN A 215 -26.21 19.58 18.62
N ASN A 216 -24.96 19.99 18.56
CA ASN A 216 -24.30 20.56 17.38
C ASN A 216 -23.74 19.43 16.50
N TYR A 217 -24.64 18.79 15.71
CA TYR A 217 -24.28 17.63 14.90
C TYR A 217 -23.33 18.00 13.76
N VAL A 218 -22.05 17.64 13.89
CA VAL A 218 -21.12 17.71 12.76
C VAL A 218 -21.49 16.65 11.74
N ARG A 219 -21.86 17.10 10.52
CA ARG A 219 -22.22 16.18 9.42
C ARG A 219 -21.03 15.25 9.09
N ASN A 220 -21.35 14.00 8.75
CA ASN A 220 -20.29 13.02 8.42
C ASN A 220 -19.39 13.45 7.25
N SER A 221 -19.90 14.24 6.29
CA SER A 221 -19.09 14.82 5.21
C SER A 221 -18.09 15.85 5.74
N THR A 222 -18.53 16.70 6.68
CA THR A 222 -17.63 17.67 7.33
C THR A 222 -16.54 16.97 8.15
N LYS A 223 -16.87 15.88 8.85
CA LYS A 223 -15.87 15.06 9.56
C LYS A 223 -14.81 14.51 8.60
N VAL A 224 -15.20 14.03 7.42
CA VAL A 224 -14.28 13.53 6.39
C VAL A 224 -13.34 14.64 5.91
N ILE A 225 -13.87 15.83 5.62
CA ILE A 225 -13.08 16.97 5.17
C ILE A 225 -12.08 17.40 6.26
N LEU A 226 -12.52 17.48 7.52
CA LEU A 226 -11.65 17.79 8.65
C LEU A 226 -10.52 16.77 8.82
N VAL A 227 -10.85 15.47 8.81
CA VAL A 227 -9.85 14.40 8.93
C VAL A 227 -8.87 14.46 7.75
N LEU A 228 -9.35 14.70 6.53
CA LEU A 228 -8.50 14.83 5.34
C LEU A 228 -7.59 16.05 5.41
N GLY A 229 -8.13 17.23 5.78
CA GLY A 229 -7.35 18.46 5.92
C GLY A 229 -6.27 18.34 6.99
N ILE A 230 -6.60 17.74 8.14
CA ILE A 230 -5.62 17.47 9.20
C ILE A 230 -4.57 16.46 8.73
N SER A 231 -4.94 15.46 7.92
CA SER A 231 -3.97 14.52 7.34
C SER A 231 -2.98 15.20 6.41
N PHE A 232 -3.44 16.15 5.60
CA PHE A 232 -2.53 16.96 4.77
C PHE A 232 -1.61 17.83 5.65
N LEU A 233 -2.14 18.41 6.72
CA LEU A 233 -1.34 19.19 7.66
C LEU A 233 -0.28 18.31 8.36
N LEU A 234 -0.62 17.11 8.80
CA LEU A 234 0.32 16.19 9.42
C LEU A 234 1.48 15.83 8.48
N THR A 235 1.19 15.64 7.18
CA THR A 235 2.25 15.40 6.19
C THR A 235 3.06 16.67 5.84
N ALA A 236 2.47 17.87 5.95
CA ALA A 236 3.19 19.13 5.80
C ALA A 236 4.11 19.41 6.99
N VAL A 237 3.68 19.08 8.22
CA VAL A 237 4.48 19.21 9.45
C VAL A 237 5.77 18.40 9.37
N GLU A 238 5.75 17.21 8.75
CA GLU A 238 6.97 16.45 8.48
C GLU A 238 8.01 17.29 7.73
N GLY A 239 7.62 17.96 6.65
CA GLY A 239 8.51 18.84 5.87
C GLY A 239 8.96 20.09 6.63
N TRP A 240 8.11 20.67 7.50
CA TRP A 240 8.47 21.86 8.29
C TRP A 240 9.44 21.54 9.43
N LEU A 241 9.40 20.31 9.94
CA LEU A 241 10.29 19.84 11.01
C LEU A 241 11.55 19.15 10.49
N ASP A 242 11.68 19.01 9.17
CA ASP A 242 12.84 18.36 8.57
C ASP A 242 14.15 19.05 9.02
N GLY A 243 15.12 18.23 9.38
CA GLY A 243 16.40 18.69 9.94
C GLY A 243 16.38 19.12 11.42
N LYS A 244 15.21 19.25 12.07
CA LYS A 244 15.08 19.60 13.50
C LYS A 244 14.60 18.44 14.34
N VAL A 245 13.48 17.87 13.98
CA VAL A 245 12.85 16.73 14.68
C VAL A 245 12.34 15.76 13.65
N ALA A 246 12.81 14.52 13.72
CA ALA A 246 12.34 13.46 12.82
C ALA A 246 10.92 13.03 13.23
N VAL A 247 9.94 13.31 12.38
CA VAL A 247 8.52 12.90 12.57
C VAL A 247 8.02 12.30 11.27
N SER A 248 7.39 11.14 11.32
CA SER A 248 6.75 10.55 10.13
C SER A 248 5.30 11.00 10.02
N GLY A 249 5.01 11.88 9.05
CA GLY A 249 3.66 12.40 8.79
C GLY A 249 2.70 11.31 8.31
N LEU A 250 3.16 10.39 7.48
CA LEU A 250 2.33 9.27 7.00
C LEU A 250 1.93 8.34 8.14
N LEU A 251 2.84 8.05 9.06
CA LEU A 251 2.50 7.27 10.27
C LEU A 251 1.54 8.01 11.19
N ALA A 252 1.70 9.32 11.30
CA ALA A 252 0.76 10.14 12.07
C ALA A 252 -0.66 10.05 11.48
N VAL A 253 -0.81 10.09 10.15
CA VAL A 253 -2.11 9.90 9.47
C VAL A 253 -2.72 8.53 9.80
N VAL A 254 -1.95 7.45 9.70
CA VAL A 254 -2.45 6.11 10.01
C VAL A 254 -2.83 5.98 11.49
N SER A 255 -1.96 6.44 12.39
CA SER A 255 -2.19 6.39 13.84
C SER A 255 -3.45 7.17 14.22
N MET A 256 -3.64 8.38 13.67
CA MET A 256 -4.86 9.18 13.84
C MET A 256 -6.10 8.39 13.40
N ALA A 257 -6.05 7.75 12.24
CA ALA A 257 -7.17 6.96 11.72
C ALA A 257 -7.48 5.73 12.60
N CYS A 258 -6.45 5.04 13.10
CA CYS A 258 -6.60 3.92 14.05
C CYS A 258 -7.24 4.36 15.37
N VAL A 259 -6.86 5.51 15.91
CA VAL A 259 -7.45 6.05 17.15
C VAL A 259 -8.91 6.43 16.93
N LEU A 260 -9.25 7.09 15.81
CA LEU A 260 -10.65 7.37 15.45
C LEU A 260 -11.46 6.08 15.33
N LYS A 261 -10.89 5.03 14.71
CA LYS A 261 -11.53 3.71 14.62
C LYS A 261 -11.77 3.09 15.99
N ALA A 262 -10.80 3.16 16.88
CA ALA A 262 -10.85 2.53 18.20
C ALA A 262 -11.75 3.26 19.21
N LYS A 263 -11.81 4.60 19.13
CA LYS A 263 -12.48 5.44 20.14
C LYS A 263 -13.86 5.94 19.72
N CYS A 264 -14.09 6.25 18.44
CA CYS A 264 -15.40 6.70 17.98
C CYS A 264 -16.44 5.59 18.07
N ILE A 265 -17.70 5.98 18.26
CA ILE A 265 -18.85 5.07 18.19
C ILE A 265 -18.80 4.27 16.88
N PRO A 266 -19.07 2.95 16.89
CA PRO A 266 -18.97 2.09 15.71
C PRO A 266 -19.71 2.63 14.48
N ALA A 267 -20.86 3.26 14.66
CA ALA A 267 -21.62 3.88 13.57
C ALA A 267 -20.87 5.05 12.91
N VAL A 268 -20.12 5.85 13.69
CA VAL A 268 -19.34 6.99 13.16
C VAL A 268 -18.10 6.48 12.43
N SER A 269 -17.34 5.56 13.02
CA SER A 269 -16.14 4.98 12.40
C SER A 269 -16.48 4.23 11.12
N LYS A 270 -17.58 3.48 11.07
CA LYS A 270 -18.08 2.80 9.87
C LYS A 270 -18.42 3.79 8.75
N ARG A 271 -19.18 4.85 9.07
CA ARG A 271 -19.52 5.89 8.07
C ARG A 271 -18.30 6.65 7.55
N LEU A 272 -17.30 6.92 8.39
CA LEU A 272 -16.03 7.51 7.95
C LEU A 272 -15.31 6.56 6.98
N SER A 273 -15.17 5.29 7.33
CA SER A 273 -14.55 4.27 6.49
C SER A 273 -15.25 4.15 5.13
N GLU A 274 -16.60 4.11 5.12
CA GLU A 274 -17.40 4.05 3.87
C GLU A 274 -17.18 5.29 2.99
N LYS A 275 -17.12 6.49 3.58
CA LYS A 275 -16.90 7.73 2.81
C LYS A 275 -15.48 7.82 2.27
N PHE A 276 -14.45 7.44 3.05
CA PHE A 276 -13.09 7.32 2.53
C PHE A 276 -12.97 6.23 1.48
N GLY A 277 -13.74 5.13 1.59
CA GLY A 277 -13.86 4.13 0.54
C GLY A 277 -14.42 4.69 -0.77
N LYS A 278 -15.40 5.61 -0.73
CA LYS A 278 -15.92 6.30 -1.92
C LYS A 278 -14.93 7.31 -2.52
N LEU A 279 -14.23 8.07 -1.68
CA LEU A 279 -13.15 8.96 -2.12
C LEU A 279 -12.01 8.19 -2.77
N TRP A 280 -11.71 6.99 -2.24
CA TRP A 280 -10.68 6.12 -2.79
C TRP A 280 -10.95 5.74 -4.25
N ILE A 281 -12.21 5.57 -4.66
CA ILE A 281 -12.53 5.19 -6.05
C ILE A 281 -11.99 6.22 -7.05
N ALA A 282 -12.14 7.50 -6.77
CA ALA A 282 -11.59 8.56 -7.62
C ALA A 282 -10.07 8.69 -7.47
N ALA A 283 -9.58 8.63 -6.24
CA ALA A 283 -8.16 8.70 -5.93
C ALA A 283 -7.37 7.53 -6.56
N GLU A 284 -7.94 6.33 -6.60
CA GLU A 284 -7.37 5.14 -7.23
C GLU A 284 -7.13 5.35 -8.73
N VAL A 285 -8.12 5.89 -9.44
CA VAL A 285 -7.98 6.16 -10.88
C VAL A 285 -6.88 7.19 -11.13
N ILE A 286 -6.89 8.30 -10.40
CA ILE A 286 -5.83 9.33 -10.50
C ILE A 286 -4.46 8.72 -10.22
N LEU A 287 -4.33 7.96 -9.13
CA LEU A 287 -3.08 7.36 -8.73
C LEU A 287 -2.50 6.46 -9.82
N PHE A 288 -3.27 5.46 -10.25
CA PHE A 288 -2.75 4.44 -11.15
C PHE A 288 -2.52 4.98 -12.57
N VAL A 289 -3.38 5.86 -13.07
CA VAL A 289 -3.17 6.49 -14.39
C VAL A 289 -1.94 7.41 -14.35
N LEU A 290 -1.78 8.25 -13.33
CA LEU A 290 -0.60 9.13 -13.24
C LEU A 290 0.70 8.35 -12.96
N VAL A 291 0.64 7.22 -12.27
CA VAL A 291 1.80 6.33 -12.12
C VAL A 291 2.15 5.71 -13.47
N GLY A 292 1.17 5.22 -14.21
CA GLY A 292 1.38 4.71 -15.57
C GLY A 292 1.99 5.77 -16.51
N ALA A 293 1.49 7.01 -16.46
CA ALA A 293 1.99 8.11 -17.26
C ALA A 293 3.45 8.51 -16.95
N ALA A 294 3.91 8.25 -15.75
CA ALA A 294 5.29 8.53 -15.34
C ALA A 294 6.30 7.46 -15.80
N VAL A 295 5.84 6.35 -16.37
CA VAL A 295 6.70 5.24 -16.79
C VAL A 295 7.27 5.46 -18.17
N ASP A 296 8.59 5.52 -18.27
CA ASP A 296 9.31 5.50 -19.54
C ASP A 296 9.42 4.05 -20.06
N LEU A 297 8.59 3.73 -21.07
CA LEU A 297 8.51 2.40 -21.65
C LEU A 297 9.82 1.95 -22.30
N ARG A 298 10.60 2.88 -22.87
CA ARG A 298 11.87 2.55 -23.50
C ARG A 298 12.91 2.14 -22.46
N TYR A 299 12.96 2.88 -21.36
CA TYR A 299 13.81 2.56 -20.23
C TYR A 299 13.42 1.23 -19.58
N THR A 300 12.12 1.02 -19.43
CA THR A 300 11.57 -0.22 -18.85
C THR A 300 11.88 -1.45 -19.72
N ALA A 301 11.80 -1.31 -21.05
CA ALA A 301 12.14 -2.39 -21.98
C ALA A 301 13.64 -2.74 -21.93
N ALA A 302 14.51 -1.74 -21.82
CA ALA A 302 15.97 -1.96 -21.76
C ALA A 302 16.41 -2.69 -20.47
N ALA A 303 15.77 -2.39 -19.32
CA ALA A 303 16.05 -3.02 -18.03
C ALA A 303 15.22 -4.32 -17.80
N GLY A 304 14.22 -4.58 -18.67
CA GLY A 304 13.09 -5.49 -18.41
C GLY A 304 13.46 -6.91 -18.01
N GLY A 305 14.38 -7.55 -18.69
CA GLY A 305 14.76 -8.95 -18.40
C GLY A 305 15.36 -9.14 -17.01
N PHE A 306 16.32 -8.33 -16.63
CA PHE A 306 16.96 -8.37 -15.32
C PHE A 306 16.02 -7.88 -14.21
N ALA A 307 15.16 -6.88 -14.48
CA ALA A 307 14.15 -6.43 -13.54
C ALA A 307 13.15 -7.55 -13.21
N VAL A 308 12.66 -8.25 -14.22
CA VAL A 308 11.77 -9.40 -14.03
C VAL A 308 12.46 -10.51 -13.24
N LEU A 309 13.72 -10.81 -13.54
CA LEU A 309 14.49 -11.80 -12.79
C LEU A 309 14.61 -11.42 -11.31
N VAL A 310 14.97 -10.17 -11.00
CA VAL A 310 15.10 -9.67 -9.62
C VAL A 310 13.74 -9.73 -8.90
N ILE A 311 12.64 -9.38 -9.56
CA ILE A 311 11.29 -9.51 -8.99
C ILE A 311 11.01 -10.96 -8.59
N PHE A 312 11.23 -11.94 -9.47
CA PHE A 312 10.95 -13.35 -9.16
C PHE A 312 11.88 -13.91 -8.08
N LEU A 313 13.17 -13.58 -8.10
CA LEU A 313 14.10 -14.00 -7.05
C LEU A 313 13.68 -13.43 -5.68
N SER A 314 13.30 -12.15 -5.62
CA SER A 314 12.84 -11.53 -4.37
C SER A 314 11.50 -12.09 -3.90
N LEU A 315 10.61 -12.48 -4.82
CA LEU A 315 9.36 -13.17 -4.49
C LEU A 315 9.60 -14.53 -3.83
N ILE A 316 10.65 -15.27 -4.22
CA ILE A 316 11.01 -16.53 -3.54
C ILE A 316 11.32 -16.26 -2.07
N PHE A 317 12.08 -15.20 -1.77
CA PHE A 317 12.35 -14.77 -0.41
C PHE A 317 11.06 -14.40 0.33
N ARG A 318 10.15 -13.65 -0.31
CA ARG A 318 8.85 -13.33 0.27
C ARG A 318 8.05 -14.58 0.62
N MET A 319 7.92 -15.51 -0.33
CA MET A 319 7.20 -16.77 -0.10
C MET A 319 7.81 -17.57 1.05
N THR A 320 9.13 -17.62 1.13
CA THR A 320 9.84 -18.23 2.26
C THR A 320 9.47 -17.53 3.58
N GLY A 321 9.45 -16.19 3.60
CA GLY A 321 9.02 -15.42 4.75
C GLY A 321 7.59 -15.75 5.20
N VAL A 322 6.64 -15.89 4.25
CA VAL A 322 5.26 -16.31 4.56
C VAL A 322 5.24 -17.71 5.16
N LEU A 323 5.96 -18.67 4.57
CA LEU A 323 6.03 -20.03 5.08
C LEU A 323 6.59 -20.07 6.51
N VAL A 324 7.62 -19.28 6.81
CA VAL A 324 8.17 -19.12 8.16
C VAL A 324 7.12 -18.60 9.15
N CYS A 325 6.28 -17.63 8.75
CA CYS A 325 5.22 -17.09 9.62
C CYS A 325 4.19 -18.13 10.05
N VAL A 326 3.87 -19.06 9.15
CA VAL A 326 2.87 -20.11 9.39
C VAL A 326 3.47 -21.42 9.90
N LEU A 327 4.77 -21.46 10.20
CA LEU A 327 5.38 -22.59 10.92
C LEU A 327 4.86 -22.69 12.35
N GLY A 328 4.67 -23.92 12.81
CA GLY A 328 4.13 -24.17 14.15
C GLY A 328 2.64 -23.90 14.29
N THR A 329 1.92 -23.60 13.18
CA THR A 329 0.45 -23.58 13.15
C THR A 329 -0.10 -24.94 12.76
N GLY A 330 -1.38 -25.21 13.09
CA GLY A 330 -2.08 -26.41 12.67
C GLY A 330 -2.44 -26.48 11.17
N LEU A 331 -1.89 -25.57 10.34
CA LEU A 331 -2.17 -25.51 8.91
C LEU A 331 -1.49 -26.68 8.17
N SER A 332 -2.23 -27.32 7.27
CA SER A 332 -1.72 -28.30 6.33
C SER A 332 -0.76 -27.64 5.32
N TRP A 333 0.08 -28.43 4.65
CA TRP A 333 0.98 -27.92 3.62
C TRP A 333 0.23 -27.20 2.47
N LYS A 334 -0.95 -27.69 2.10
CA LYS A 334 -1.82 -27.08 1.09
C LYS A 334 -2.27 -25.68 1.52
N GLU A 335 -2.71 -25.53 2.75
CA GLU A 335 -3.14 -24.25 3.31
C GLU A 335 -1.99 -23.25 3.43
N ARG A 336 -0.79 -23.73 3.81
CA ARG A 336 0.43 -22.89 3.82
C ARG A 336 0.80 -22.38 2.43
N LEU A 337 0.69 -23.24 1.41
CA LEU A 337 0.93 -22.84 0.03
C LEU A 337 -0.09 -21.78 -0.43
N PHE A 338 -1.36 -21.91 -0.03
CA PHE A 338 -2.37 -20.88 -0.31
C PHE A 338 -2.01 -19.55 0.35
N CYS A 339 -1.55 -19.55 1.61
CA CYS A 339 -1.06 -18.34 2.26
C CYS A 339 0.08 -17.69 1.47
N ALA A 340 1.05 -18.46 0.98
CA ALA A 340 2.15 -17.94 0.17
C ALA A 340 1.66 -17.32 -1.15
N ILE A 341 0.74 -17.98 -1.87
CA ILE A 341 0.13 -17.46 -3.11
C ILE A 341 -0.62 -16.15 -2.84
N SER A 342 -1.32 -16.05 -1.72
CA SER A 342 -2.08 -14.86 -1.35
C SER A 342 -1.20 -13.62 -1.06
N TYR A 343 0.08 -13.81 -0.80
CA TYR A 343 1.06 -12.74 -0.56
C TYR A 343 1.86 -12.32 -1.80
N LEU A 344 1.53 -12.85 -3.00
CA LEU A 344 2.17 -12.47 -4.26
C LEU A 344 1.73 -11.11 -4.80
N PRO A 345 0.42 -10.70 -4.75
CA PRO A 345 -0.05 -9.52 -5.46
C PRO A 345 0.56 -8.22 -4.93
N LYS A 346 1.08 -7.41 -5.83
CA LYS A 346 1.57 -6.05 -5.59
C LYS A 346 0.71 -5.07 -6.38
N ALA A 347 0.34 -3.93 -5.79
CA ALA A 347 -0.42 -2.92 -6.51
C ALA A 347 -0.40 -1.53 -5.83
N THR A 348 -1.17 -1.34 -4.75
CA THR A 348 -1.52 -0.02 -4.21
C THR A 348 -0.35 0.72 -3.61
N VAL A 349 0.44 0.08 -2.77
CA VAL A 349 1.60 0.71 -2.12
C VAL A 349 2.69 0.98 -3.14
N GLN A 350 2.98 0.03 -4.03
CA GLN A 350 3.98 0.19 -5.10
C GLN A 350 3.64 1.38 -6.01
N ALA A 351 2.38 1.54 -6.38
CA ALA A 351 1.93 2.70 -7.14
C ALA A 351 2.04 4.00 -6.34
N ALA A 352 1.70 3.97 -5.06
CA ALA A 352 1.68 5.16 -4.21
C ALA A 352 3.09 5.70 -3.93
N ILE A 353 4.05 4.82 -3.58
CA ILE A 353 5.40 5.22 -3.19
C ILE A 353 6.47 4.97 -4.25
N GLY A 354 6.19 4.19 -5.30
CA GLY A 354 7.17 3.84 -6.34
C GLY A 354 7.74 5.03 -7.12
N SER A 355 6.99 6.12 -7.21
CA SER A 355 7.46 7.34 -7.87
C SER A 355 8.11 8.35 -6.91
N VAL A 356 8.05 8.13 -5.61
CA VAL A 356 8.61 9.04 -4.61
C VAL A 356 10.13 9.16 -4.73
N PRO A 357 10.91 8.08 -4.93
CA PRO A 357 12.36 8.18 -5.14
C PRO A 357 12.73 9.05 -6.35
N LEU A 358 11.95 8.99 -7.42
CA LEU A 358 12.14 9.85 -8.60
C LEU A 358 11.84 11.32 -8.26
N ALA A 359 10.74 11.60 -7.58
CA ALA A 359 10.37 12.94 -7.14
C ALA A 359 11.37 13.52 -6.13
N ALA A 360 12.01 12.66 -5.33
CA ALA A 360 13.06 13.01 -4.38
C ALA A 360 14.45 13.21 -5.03
N GLY A 361 14.58 13.09 -6.36
CA GLY A 361 15.79 13.33 -7.10
C GLY A 361 16.83 12.20 -7.03
N LEU A 362 16.48 10.98 -6.58
CA LEU A 362 17.39 9.85 -6.60
C LEU A 362 17.73 9.43 -8.03
N GLY A 363 19.02 9.20 -8.31
CA GLY A 363 19.48 8.75 -9.63
C GLY A 363 18.86 7.43 -10.09
N CYS A 364 18.56 6.52 -9.16
CA CYS A 364 17.87 5.24 -9.40
C CYS A 364 16.32 5.38 -9.46
N GLY A 365 15.75 6.57 -9.26
CA GLY A 365 14.30 6.77 -9.12
C GLY A 365 13.48 6.28 -10.31
N LYS A 366 13.95 6.51 -11.56
CA LYS A 366 13.31 5.98 -12.78
C LYS A 366 13.30 4.45 -12.79
N MET A 367 14.40 3.82 -12.38
CA MET A 367 14.50 2.36 -12.31
C MET A 367 13.55 1.79 -11.27
N ILE A 368 13.51 2.36 -10.07
CA ILE A 368 12.59 1.93 -9.00
C ILE A 368 11.14 2.01 -9.47
N LEU A 369 10.74 3.12 -10.10
CA LEU A 369 9.39 3.28 -10.65
C LEU A 369 9.08 2.22 -11.72
N SER A 370 10.01 1.99 -12.66
CA SER A 370 9.83 1.01 -13.72
C SER A 370 9.69 -0.41 -13.17
N VAL A 371 10.55 -0.81 -12.22
CA VAL A 371 10.46 -2.12 -11.57
C VAL A 371 9.19 -2.26 -10.75
N ALA A 372 8.73 -1.18 -10.07
CA ALA A 372 7.48 -1.18 -9.32
C ALA A 372 6.27 -1.43 -10.24
N VAL A 373 6.21 -0.75 -11.39
CA VAL A 373 5.11 -0.95 -12.35
C VAL A 373 5.16 -2.34 -12.98
N LEU A 374 6.35 -2.83 -13.37
CA LEU A 374 6.51 -4.21 -13.86
C LEU A 374 6.04 -5.22 -12.80
N ALA A 375 6.42 -5.02 -11.55
CA ALA A 375 6.00 -5.90 -10.47
C ALA A 375 4.47 -5.91 -10.31
N ILE A 376 3.79 -4.77 -10.41
CA ILE A 376 2.32 -4.71 -10.38
C ILE A 376 1.73 -5.47 -11.56
N LEU A 377 2.20 -5.21 -12.78
CA LEU A 377 1.67 -5.83 -14.00
C LEU A 377 1.82 -7.35 -14.01
N ILE A 378 2.89 -7.87 -13.41
CA ILE A 378 3.17 -9.30 -13.34
C ILE A 378 2.46 -9.93 -12.14
N THR A 379 2.65 -9.39 -10.94
CA THR A 379 2.26 -10.10 -9.71
C THR A 379 0.79 -9.93 -9.33
N ALA A 380 0.15 -8.80 -9.70
CA ALA A 380 -1.26 -8.61 -9.41
C ALA A 380 -2.15 -9.64 -10.14
N PRO A 381 -1.99 -9.88 -11.47
CA PRO A 381 -2.74 -10.93 -12.13
C PRO A 381 -2.31 -12.33 -11.70
N LEU A 382 -1.00 -12.59 -11.53
CA LEU A 382 -0.52 -13.91 -11.10
C LEU A 382 -1.09 -14.29 -9.72
N GLY A 383 -1.03 -13.40 -8.75
CA GLY A 383 -1.57 -13.66 -7.42
C GLY A 383 -3.09 -13.77 -7.42
N ALA A 384 -3.79 -12.92 -8.19
CA ALA A 384 -5.23 -12.97 -8.35
C ALA A 384 -5.69 -14.30 -8.93
N LEU A 385 -5.14 -14.68 -10.10
CA LEU A 385 -5.45 -15.97 -10.76
C LEU A 385 -4.97 -17.14 -9.90
N GLY A 386 -3.81 -17.03 -9.27
CA GLY A 386 -3.29 -18.06 -8.37
C GLY A 386 -4.28 -18.38 -7.25
N MET A 387 -4.81 -17.36 -6.55
CA MET A 387 -5.84 -17.56 -5.53
C MET A 387 -7.11 -18.16 -6.12
N ASP A 388 -7.64 -17.60 -7.22
CA ASP A 388 -8.92 -18.01 -7.82
C ASP A 388 -8.90 -19.45 -8.36
N LEU A 389 -7.75 -19.92 -8.87
CA LEU A 389 -7.59 -21.27 -9.41
C LEU A 389 -7.30 -22.35 -8.35
N THR A 390 -6.75 -21.93 -7.20
CA THR A 390 -6.20 -22.88 -6.23
C THR A 390 -7.01 -23.04 -4.96
N TYR A 391 -7.85 -22.04 -4.57
CA TYR A 391 -8.53 -22.07 -3.28
C TYR A 391 -9.37 -23.32 -3.03
N LYS A 392 -10.13 -23.81 -4.03
CA LYS A 392 -10.94 -25.04 -3.91
C LYS A 392 -10.11 -26.31 -3.70
N LYS A 393 -8.84 -26.31 -4.14
CA LYS A 393 -7.93 -27.46 -4.04
C LYS A 393 -7.06 -27.40 -2.78
N LEU A 394 -6.77 -26.20 -2.32
CA LEU A 394 -5.81 -25.94 -1.23
C LEU A 394 -6.48 -25.69 0.12
N LEU A 395 -7.72 -25.18 0.12
CA LEU A 395 -8.48 -24.88 1.34
C LEU A 395 -9.62 -25.86 1.55
N ALA A 396 -9.82 -26.28 2.79
CA ALA A 396 -11.00 -27.04 3.19
C ALA A 396 -12.23 -26.13 3.26
N ARG A 397 -13.37 -26.63 2.79
CA ARG A 397 -14.66 -25.99 2.96
C ARG A 397 -15.28 -26.43 4.29
N GLU A 398 -15.78 -25.48 5.06
CA GLU A 398 -16.51 -25.78 6.28
C GLU A 398 -17.94 -26.25 5.92
N GLU A 399 -18.26 -27.51 6.20
CA GLU A 399 -19.59 -28.06 5.99
C GLU A 399 -20.53 -27.50 7.07
N ASN A 400 -21.77 -27.16 6.68
CA ASN A 400 -22.82 -26.80 7.63
C ASN A 400 -23.20 -28.06 8.42
N ASN A 401 -22.82 -28.13 9.68
CA ASN A 401 -23.46 -29.05 10.62
C ASN A 401 -24.83 -28.57 11.00
#